data_a27305bc077b22fa203d9aa14f3a6c92
#
_entry.id   a27305bc077b22fa203d9aa14f3a6c92
#
_cell.length_a   1.000
_cell.length_b   1.000
_cell.length_c   1.000
_cell.angle_alpha   90.00
_cell.angle_beta   90.00
_cell.angle_gamma   90.00
#
_symmetry.space_group_name_H-M   'P 1'
#
loop_
_entity.id
_entity.type
_entity.pdbx_description
1 polymer ?
#
loop_
_entity_poly.entity_id
_entity_poly.type
_entity_poly.pdbx_seq_one_letter_code
_entity_poly.pdbx_strand_id
1 'polypeptide(L)'
;VAKLPSRAAQKYLKALYPALEADDLVVAKATLDEMNSDKDISETDKAQMYYYYAYVYFSEDNLRKAKQSYKSFLNIEGADPRLKSNVIFSLAQIAYTEENYKEAIKLLKEWLSNEANPSSTGFDIIAASHWQLKNKKLALKNAEAGLCVAKANKSKPRESTYNLLLALYNEDGETKKMLELYEELVIFHPKKKYWTQLSGIYGELKQESNQLTALEAAFDQELLDKKNEYTALYQLLMRAEAPYKAAKVMDYGIKNGFVKDDEKHLKMLAQGWHMAQELEIAEPIYEQAAKKSEEGELYVFLGQIYLATDRYDLAKKTLKEGLKKGKLKDPVTVNILLGQVSYEQQNFEDATKFFRTALDRLTDLKIKDKKLLEKRQDKLRSQALTWLTYTEKEARRVKTLELRRKDLEES
;
A
#
# COMPACT_ATOMS: atom_id res chain seq x y z
N VAL A 1 31.46 -10.85 42.75
CA VAL A 1 30.21 -11.21 43.42
C VAL A 1 29.57 -9.93 43.92
N ALA A 2 28.31 -9.64 43.52
CA ALA A 2 27.59 -8.48 44.04
C ALA A 2 27.43 -8.61 45.54
N LYS A 3 27.79 -7.58 46.27
CA LYS A 3 27.59 -7.56 47.74
C LYS A 3 26.09 -7.36 47.99
N LEU A 4 25.54 -8.10 48.96
CA LEU A 4 24.18 -7.87 49.43
C LEU A 4 24.04 -6.48 50.11
N PRO A 5 22.93 -5.79 49.97
CA PRO A 5 22.70 -4.53 50.66
C PRO A 5 22.85 -4.66 52.16
N SER A 6 23.44 -3.64 52.82
CA SER A 6 23.53 -3.60 54.25
C SER A 6 22.15 -3.63 54.92
N ARG A 7 22.13 -3.95 56.24
CA ARG A 7 20.86 -3.96 56.98
C ARG A 7 20.20 -2.58 57.02
N ALA A 8 21.00 -1.51 57.03
CA ALA A 8 20.54 -0.14 56.97
C ALA A 8 19.88 0.16 55.61
N ALA A 9 20.51 -0.24 54.46
CA ALA A 9 19.99 -0.04 53.14
C ALA A 9 18.67 -0.84 52.87
N GLN A 10 18.56 -2.05 53.39
CA GLN A 10 17.39 -2.91 53.22
C GLN A 10 16.07 -2.25 53.70
N LYS A 11 16.14 -1.40 54.73
CA LYS A 11 15.00 -0.61 55.24
C LYS A 11 14.43 0.29 54.14
N TYR A 12 15.29 1.00 53.41
CA TYR A 12 14.89 1.95 52.37
C TYR A 12 14.48 1.22 51.09
N LEU A 13 15.18 0.16 50.72
CA LEU A 13 14.88 -0.62 49.51
C LEU A 13 13.49 -1.27 49.56
N LYS A 14 12.99 -1.64 50.76
CA LYS A 14 11.63 -2.18 50.92
C LYS A 14 10.55 -1.15 50.56
N ALA A 15 10.79 0.13 50.74
CA ALA A 15 9.87 1.22 50.36
C ALA A 15 10.13 1.68 48.92
N LEU A 16 11.38 1.70 48.51
CA LEU A 16 11.79 2.19 47.20
C LEU A 16 11.28 1.31 46.05
N TYR A 17 11.41 -0.02 46.15
CA TYR A 17 11.01 -0.91 45.06
C TYR A 17 9.52 -0.83 44.71
N PRO A 18 8.58 -0.87 45.68
CA PRO A 18 7.16 -0.70 45.36
C PRO A 18 6.85 0.68 44.74
N ALA A 19 7.55 1.75 45.20
CA ALA A 19 7.36 3.08 44.64
C ALA A 19 7.80 3.14 43.17
N LEU A 20 8.96 2.52 42.84
CA LEU A 20 9.45 2.44 41.46
C LEU A 20 8.55 1.55 40.57
N GLU A 21 8.01 0.46 41.10
CA GLU A 21 7.05 -0.43 40.39
C GLU A 21 5.73 0.29 40.10
N ALA A 22 5.29 1.16 41.03
CA ALA A 22 4.09 2.00 40.89
C ALA A 22 4.32 3.28 40.09
N ASP A 23 5.54 3.53 39.59
CA ASP A 23 5.97 4.78 38.94
C ASP A 23 5.75 6.03 39.82
N ASP A 24 5.76 5.84 41.14
CA ASP A 24 5.64 6.94 42.12
C ASP A 24 7.03 7.55 42.36
N LEU A 25 7.45 8.42 41.44
CA LEU A 25 8.76 9.05 41.46
C LEU A 25 8.91 10.01 42.67
N VAL A 26 7.83 10.53 43.22
CA VAL A 26 7.84 11.43 44.40
C VAL A 26 8.24 10.65 45.65
N VAL A 27 7.56 9.52 45.90
CA VAL A 27 7.86 8.65 47.05
C VAL A 27 9.25 8.00 46.86
N ALA A 28 9.59 7.55 45.65
CA ALA A 28 10.90 6.99 45.36
C ALA A 28 12.02 7.99 45.69
N LYS A 29 11.88 9.25 45.29
CA LYS A 29 12.85 10.30 45.56
C LYS A 29 12.96 10.63 47.01
N ALA A 30 11.82 10.80 47.74
CA ALA A 30 11.82 11.06 49.19
C ALA A 30 12.53 9.92 49.93
N THR A 31 12.27 8.69 49.60
CA THR A 31 12.96 7.50 50.18
C THR A 31 14.46 7.53 49.93
N LEU A 32 14.90 7.93 48.72
CA LEU A 32 16.30 8.07 48.39
C LEU A 32 16.96 9.25 49.16
N ASP A 33 16.23 10.35 49.37
CA ASP A 33 16.73 11.51 50.15
C ASP A 33 16.92 11.13 51.64
N GLU A 34 15.99 10.33 52.19
CA GLU A 34 16.15 9.78 53.55
C GLU A 34 17.37 8.81 53.60
N MET A 35 17.52 7.93 52.65
CA MET A 35 18.64 7.01 52.57
C MET A 35 19.98 7.75 52.44
N ASN A 36 20.03 8.84 51.68
CA ASN A 36 21.24 9.66 51.52
C ASN A 36 21.64 10.40 52.83
N SER A 37 20.67 10.63 53.69
CA SER A 37 20.90 11.33 54.98
C SER A 37 21.34 10.37 56.10
N ASP A 38 21.20 9.07 55.90
CA ASP A 38 21.58 8.03 56.88
C ASP A 38 23.06 7.74 56.88
N LYS A 39 23.71 7.95 58.02
CA LYS A 39 25.17 7.78 58.22
C LYS A 39 25.63 6.32 58.22
N ASP A 40 24.69 5.40 58.44
CA ASP A 40 24.98 3.96 58.51
C ASP A 40 25.00 3.28 57.14
N ILE A 41 24.78 4.01 56.06
CA ILE A 41 24.79 3.56 54.67
C ILE A 41 26.24 3.36 54.23
N SER A 42 26.54 2.15 53.78
CA SER A 42 27.86 1.80 53.26
C SER A 42 28.14 2.44 51.87
N GLU A 43 29.43 2.55 51.49
CA GLU A 43 29.80 3.06 50.16
C GLU A 43 29.17 2.22 49.02
N THR A 44 29.07 0.91 49.18
CA THR A 44 28.43 0.05 48.18
C THR A 44 26.91 0.27 48.10
N ASP A 45 26.27 0.62 49.22
CA ASP A 45 24.83 0.99 49.22
C ASP A 45 24.60 2.35 48.57
N LYS A 46 25.56 3.30 48.75
CA LYS A 46 25.52 4.59 48.06
C LYS A 46 25.59 4.40 46.53
N ALA A 47 26.35 3.42 46.04
CA ALA A 47 26.33 3.12 44.61
C ALA A 47 24.91 2.75 44.13
N GLN A 48 24.24 1.86 44.85
CA GLN A 48 22.87 1.49 44.51
C GLN A 48 21.90 2.67 44.63
N MET A 49 22.04 3.50 45.64
CA MET A 49 21.26 4.73 45.84
C MET A 49 21.43 5.69 44.65
N TYR A 50 22.69 5.95 44.20
CA TYR A 50 22.95 6.80 43.05
C TYR A 50 22.38 6.21 41.74
N TYR A 51 22.40 4.91 41.58
CA TYR A 51 21.75 4.24 40.45
C TYR A 51 20.25 4.57 40.39
N TYR A 52 19.56 4.45 41.53
CA TYR A 52 18.10 4.75 41.57
C TYR A 52 17.79 6.25 41.51
N TYR A 53 18.63 7.11 42.07
CA TYR A 53 18.50 8.55 41.83
C TYR A 53 18.62 8.89 40.36
N ALA A 54 19.57 8.30 39.66
CA ALA A 54 19.73 8.52 38.24
C ALA A 54 18.52 8.04 37.45
N TYR A 55 17.95 6.90 37.82
CA TYR A 55 16.70 6.38 37.21
C TYR A 55 15.53 7.35 37.42
N VAL A 56 15.30 7.81 38.66
CA VAL A 56 14.24 8.78 38.97
C VAL A 56 14.43 10.07 38.18
N TYR A 57 15.63 10.65 38.20
CA TYR A 57 15.90 11.85 37.43
C TYR A 57 15.78 11.67 35.92
N PHE A 58 16.13 10.52 35.41
CA PHE A 58 15.96 10.21 33.99
C PHE A 58 14.47 10.13 33.63
N SER A 59 13.64 9.51 34.47
CA SER A 59 12.20 9.43 34.29
C SER A 59 11.52 10.82 34.42
N GLU A 60 12.08 11.73 35.22
CA GLU A 60 11.66 13.14 35.32
C GLU A 60 12.19 14.03 34.17
N ASP A 61 12.83 13.45 33.14
CA ASP A 61 13.52 14.17 32.06
C ASP A 61 14.63 15.15 32.54
N ASN A 62 15.12 14.97 33.78
CA ASN A 62 16.22 15.75 34.33
C ASN A 62 17.57 15.12 33.99
N LEU A 63 17.92 15.16 32.69
CA LEU A 63 19.12 14.51 32.19
C LEU A 63 20.42 14.95 32.86
N ARG A 64 20.50 16.21 33.27
CA ARG A 64 21.67 16.74 34.00
C ARG A 64 21.91 16.04 35.35
N LYS A 65 20.86 15.93 36.19
CA LYS A 65 20.93 15.24 37.46
C LYS A 65 21.12 13.75 37.31
N ALA A 66 20.43 13.14 36.35
CA ALA A 66 20.60 11.73 36.01
C ALA A 66 22.06 11.41 35.67
N LYS A 67 22.67 12.19 34.78
CA LYS A 67 24.09 12.06 34.38
C LYS A 67 25.03 12.22 35.55
N GLN A 68 24.76 13.18 36.45
CA GLN A 68 25.58 13.39 37.67
C GLN A 68 25.49 12.17 38.58
N SER A 69 24.31 11.65 38.85
CA SER A 69 24.08 10.47 39.69
C SER A 69 24.74 9.23 39.09
N TYR A 70 24.62 8.98 37.79
CA TYR A 70 25.32 7.88 37.13
C TYR A 70 26.85 8.01 37.23
N LYS A 71 27.40 9.21 37.10
CA LYS A 71 28.83 9.43 37.31
C LYS A 71 29.25 9.18 38.76
N SER A 72 28.45 9.58 39.74
CA SER A 72 28.68 9.29 41.16
C SER A 72 28.68 7.78 41.41
N PHE A 73 27.76 7.03 40.80
CA PHE A 73 27.78 5.56 40.83
C PHE A 73 29.10 4.97 40.32
N LEU A 74 29.58 5.43 39.17
CA LEU A 74 30.80 4.90 38.53
C LEU A 74 32.07 5.19 39.36
N ASN A 75 32.06 6.22 40.17
CA ASN A 75 33.20 6.59 41.01
C ASN A 75 33.29 5.76 42.30
N ILE A 76 32.31 4.93 42.61
CA ILE A 76 32.32 4.09 43.82
C ILE A 76 33.04 2.76 43.52
N GLU A 77 34.10 2.51 44.26
CA GLU A 77 34.80 1.26 44.18
C GLU A 77 33.97 0.11 44.73
N GLY A 78 33.89 -1.00 43.99
CA GLY A 78 33.08 -2.17 44.39
C GLY A 78 31.58 -2.07 44.04
N ALA A 79 31.15 -1.08 43.23
CA ALA A 79 29.82 -1.04 42.67
C ALA A 79 29.53 -2.32 41.84
N ASP A 80 28.25 -2.76 41.82
CA ASP A 80 27.83 -3.98 41.11
C ASP A 80 28.19 -3.90 39.63
N PRO A 81 29.02 -4.82 39.10
CA PRO A 81 29.42 -4.81 37.69
C PRO A 81 28.22 -4.90 36.72
N ARG A 82 27.11 -5.55 37.10
CA ARG A 82 25.90 -5.66 36.27
C ARG A 82 25.21 -4.31 36.14
N LEU A 83 25.12 -3.54 37.23
CA LEU A 83 24.61 -2.18 37.21
C LEU A 83 25.53 -1.22 36.45
N LYS A 84 26.86 -1.47 36.50
CA LYS A 84 27.85 -0.67 35.74
C LYS A 84 27.59 -0.74 34.23
N SER A 85 27.29 -1.91 33.68
CA SER A 85 26.90 -2.06 32.27
C SER A 85 25.68 -1.21 31.93
N ASN A 86 24.62 -1.29 32.76
CA ASN A 86 23.42 -0.49 32.58
C ASN A 86 23.69 1.02 32.67
N VAL A 87 24.52 1.44 33.59
CA VAL A 87 24.89 2.86 33.76
C VAL A 87 25.62 3.40 32.55
N ILE A 88 26.59 2.67 32.01
CA ILE A 88 27.32 3.06 30.79
C ILE A 88 26.33 3.20 29.62
N PHE A 89 25.40 2.25 29.48
CA PHE A 89 24.37 2.31 28.45
C PHE A 89 23.47 3.53 28.60
N SER A 90 22.96 3.81 29.83
CA SER A 90 22.13 4.98 30.12
C SER A 90 22.86 6.31 29.88
N LEU A 91 24.16 6.39 30.27
CA LEU A 91 24.97 7.56 29.95
C LEU A 91 25.14 7.78 28.45
N ALA A 92 25.24 6.69 27.69
CA ALA A 92 25.31 6.79 26.23
C ALA A 92 23.99 7.28 25.62
N GLN A 93 22.84 6.83 26.16
CA GLN A 93 21.53 7.35 25.75
C GLN A 93 21.39 8.85 26.05
N ILE A 94 21.80 9.29 27.24
CA ILE A 94 21.83 10.71 27.61
C ILE A 94 22.73 11.50 26.66
N ALA A 95 23.93 11.00 26.39
CA ALA A 95 24.87 11.67 25.49
C ALA A 95 24.27 11.79 24.06
N TYR A 96 23.54 10.77 23.59
CA TYR A 96 22.85 10.83 22.31
C TYR A 96 21.73 11.89 22.31
N THR A 97 20.91 11.95 23.37
CA THR A 97 19.84 12.95 23.53
C THR A 97 20.41 14.38 23.63
N GLU A 98 21.57 14.54 24.28
CA GLU A 98 22.32 15.81 24.32
C GLU A 98 23.07 16.13 23.00
N GLU A 99 22.84 15.36 21.94
CA GLU A 99 23.52 15.47 20.63
C GLU A 99 25.03 15.29 20.68
N ASN A 100 25.56 14.78 21.79
CA ASN A 100 26.99 14.46 21.94
C ASN A 100 27.29 13.08 21.35
N TYR A 101 27.14 12.97 20.04
CA TYR A 101 27.22 11.69 19.30
C TYR A 101 28.57 11.00 19.44
N LYS A 102 29.67 11.76 19.57
CA LYS A 102 31.01 11.18 19.77
C LYS A 102 31.13 10.46 21.10
N GLU A 103 30.61 11.06 22.17
CA GLU A 103 30.61 10.47 23.52
C GLU A 103 29.64 9.26 23.57
N ALA A 104 28.47 9.37 22.96
CA ALA A 104 27.54 8.25 22.84
C ALA A 104 28.19 7.02 22.19
N ILE A 105 28.87 7.22 21.07
CA ILE A 105 29.62 6.14 20.38
C ILE A 105 30.73 5.56 21.27
N LYS A 106 31.49 6.39 21.98
CA LYS A 106 32.56 5.93 22.88
C LYS A 106 32.01 5.04 23.99
N LEU A 107 30.96 5.51 24.69
CA LEU A 107 30.31 4.76 25.77
C LEU A 107 29.70 3.46 25.29
N LEU A 108 29.03 3.45 24.11
CA LEU A 108 28.45 2.23 23.57
C LEU A 108 29.51 1.23 23.09
N LYS A 109 30.65 1.67 22.60
CA LYS A 109 31.77 0.76 22.31
C LYS A 109 32.31 0.11 23.56
N GLU A 110 32.43 0.88 24.66
CA GLU A 110 32.84 0.36 25.97
C GLU A 110 31.79 -0.65 26.48
N TRP A 111 30.50 -0.31 26.38
CA TRP A 111 29.40 -1.22 26.75
C TRP A 111 29.45 -2.52 25.93
N LEU A 112 29.57 -2.46 24.61
CA LEU A 112 29.67 -3.63 23.72
C LEU A 112 30.84 -4.54 24.04
N SER A 113 31.97 -3.98 24.51
CA SER A 113 33.15 -4.79 24.87
C SER A 113 32.96 -5.59 26.15
N ASN A 114 31.98 -5.22 26.99
CA ASN A 114 31.70 -5.83 28.28
C ASN A 114 30.38 -6.61 28.32
N GLU A 115 29.59 -6.53 27.26
CA GLU A 115 28.24 -7.16 27.21
C GLU A 115 28.28 -8.45 26.38
N ALA A 116 27.97 -9.58 27.04
CA ALA A 116 28.00 -10.89 26.38
C ALA A 116 26.86 -11.05 25.35
N ASN A 117 25.69 -10.47 25.64
CA ASN A 117 24.52 -10.53 24.78
C ASN A 117 23.96 -9.12 24.53
N PRO A 118 24.61 -8.33 23.67
CA PRO A 118 24.23 -6.96 23.46
C PRO A 118 22.85 -6.86 22.81
N SER A 119 22.05 -5.89 23.25
CA SER A 119 20.78 -5.56 22.60
C SER A 119 21.01 -4.82 21.29
N SER A 120 20.08 -4.96 20.33
CA SER A 120 20.11 -4.21 19.07
C SER A 120 20.13 -2.68 19.29
N THR A 121 19.53 -2.21 20.39
CA THR A 121 19.43 -0.79 20.72
C THR A 121 20.78 -0.09 20.77
N GLY A 122 21.83 -0.75 21.29
CA GLY A 122 23.18 -0.18 21.30
C GLY A 122 23.70 0.08 19.90
N PHE A 123 23.52 -0.86 19.00
CA PHE A 123 23.91 -0.72 17.59
C PHE A 123 23.09 0.36 16.88
N ASP A 124 21.77 0.45 17.17
CA ASP A 124 20.88 1.45 16.58
C ASP A 124 21.33 2.88 16.95
N ILE A 125 21.70 3.11 18.23
CA ILE A 125 22.18 4.42 18.68
C ILE A 125 23.56 4.73 18.07
N ILE A 126 24.46 3.77 17.94
CA ILE A 126 25.75 3.96 17.26
C ILE A 126 25.52 4.32 15.79
N ALA A 127 24.61 3.60 15.12
CA ALA A 127 24.28 3.85 13.71
C ALA A 127 23.70 5.26 13.51
N ALA A 128 22.72 5.63 14.34
CA ALA A 128 22.12 6.95 14.31
C ALA A 128 23.14 8.06 14.62
N SER A 129 24.02 7.84 15.60
CA SER A 129 25.10 8.78 15.93
C SER A 129 26.07 8.97 14.75
N HIS A 130 26.47 7.89 14.08
CA HIS A 130 27.30 7.98 12.89
C HIS A 130 26.61 8.69 11.73
N TRP A 131 25.29 8.48 11.55
CA TRP A 131 24.50 9.19 10.57
C TRP A 131 24.51 10.70 10.82
N GLN A 132 24.29 11.14 12.07
CA GLN A 132 24.35 12.56 12.44
C GLN A 132 25.75 13.16 12.19
N LEU A 133 26.79 12.39 12.42
CA LEU A 133 28.19 12.77 12.14
C LEU A 133 28.55 12.65 10.64
N LYS A 134 27.61 12.40 9.74
CA LYS A 134 27.80 12.23 8.29
C LYS A 134 28.70 11.04 7.91
N ASN A 135 28.82 10.05 8.78
CA ASN A 135 29.69 8.89 8.62
C ASN A 135 28.88 7.70 8.06
N LYS A 136 28.40 7.82 6.82
CA LYS A 136 27.47 6.88 6.18
C LYS A 136 27.93 5.41 6.27
N LYS A 137 29.19 5.14 5.97
CA LYS A 137 29.73 3.77 5.99
C LYS A 137 29.61 3.10 7.37
N LEU A 138 29.88 3.85 8.43
CA LEU A 138 29.78 3.33 9.79
C LEU A 138 28.32 3.30 10.26
N ALA A 139 27.49 4.24 9.83
CA ALA A 139 26.05 4.21 10.06
C ALA A 139 25.42 2.94 9.46
N LEU A 140 25.70 2.66 8.19
CA LEU A 140 25.24 1.45 7.51
C LEU A 140 25.66 0.17 8.23
N LYS A 141 26.98 0.03 8.47
CA LYS A 141 27.53 -1.16 9.16
C LYS A 141 26.87 -1.44 10.51
N ASN A 142 26.63 -0.40 11.32
CA ASN A 142 26.05 -0.58 12.64
C ASN A 142 24.52 -0.79 12.57
N ALA A 143 23.81 -0.16 11.63
CA ALA A 143 22.39 -0.41 11.44
C ALA A 143 22.12 -1.85 10.97
N GLU A 144 22.92 -2.37 10.02
CA GLU A 144 22.87 -3.79 9.61
C GLU A 144 23.14 -4.73 10.77
N ALA A 145 24.17 -4.42 11.59
CA ALA A 145 24.48 -5.19 12.79
C ALA A 145 23.33 -5.19 13.81
N GLY A 146 22.71 -4.03 14.06
CA GLY A 146 21.55 -3.89 14.93
C GLY A 146 20.37 -4.73 14.47
N LEU A 147 20.06 -4.69 13.16
CA LEU A 147 19.01 -5.52 12.57
C LEU A 147 19.32 -7.03 12.72
N CYS A 148 20.55 -7.42 12.45
CA CYS A 148 20.99 -8.82 12.62
C CYS A 148 20.85 -9.29 14.06
N VAL A 149 21.30 -8.50 15.04
CA VAL A 149 21.20 -8.81 16.49
C VAL A 149 19.73 -8.90 16.92
N ALA A 150 18.86 -7.99 16.47
CA ALA A 150 17.45 -8.07 16.79
C ALA A 150 16.81 -9.37 16.29
N LYS A 151 17.14 -9.80 15.07
CA LYS A 151 16.66 -11.06 14.48
C LYS A 151 17.21 -12.28 15.24
N ALA A 152 18.51 -12.28 15.54
CA ALA A 152 19.15 -13.36 16.30
C ALA A 152 18.52 -13.55 17.70
N ASN A 153 18.19 -12.47 18.36
CA ASN A 153 17.54 -12.45 19.68
C ASN A 153 16.03 -12.64 19.60
N LYS A 154 15.46 -12.89 18.41
CA LYS A 154 13.99 -13.00 18.17
C LYS A 154 13.22 -11.80 18.73
N SER A 155 13.84 -10.65 18.78
CA SER A 155 13.22 -9.38 19.18
C SER A 155 12.70 -8.62 17.95
N LYS A 156 11.64 -7.84 18.14
CA LYS A 156 11.11 -6.99 17.08
C LYS A 156 12.11 -5.89 16.74
N PRO A 157 12.65 -5.82 15.51
CA PRO A 157 13.55 -4.74 15.12
C PRO A 157 12.85 -3.38 15.17
N ARG A 158 13.60 -2.33 15.48
CA ARG A 158 13.05 -0.98 15.55
C ARG A 158 12.73 -0.41 14.17
N GLU A 159 11.59 0.24 14.04
CA GLU A 159 11.19 0.92 12.81
C GLU A 159 12.22 1.98 12.38
N SER A 160 12.85 2.67 13.35
CA SER A 160 13.91 3.67 13.08
C SER A 160 15.14 3.08 12.39
N THR A 161 15.52 1.85 12.75
CA THR A 161 16.65 1.14 12.12
C THR A 161 16.35 0.82 10.66
N TYR A 162 15.15 0.32 10.35
CA TYR A 162 14.71 0.14 8.98
C TYR A 162 14.70 1.44 8.18
N ASN A 163 14.16 2.52 8.76
CA ASN A 163 14.11 3.81 8.08
C ASN A 163 15.50 4.36 7.78
N LEU A 164 16.48 4.20 8.69
CA LEU A 164 17.87 4.58 8.46
C LEU A 164 18.49 3.75 7.34
N LEU A 165 18.31 2.43 7.35
CA LEU A 165 18.81 1.53 6.30
C LEU A 165 18.19 1.86 4.95
N LEU A 166 16.87 2.10 4.90
CA LEU A 166 16.18 2.51 3.67
C LEU A 166 16.72 3.82 3.10
N ALA A 167 16.99 4.82 3.97
CA ALA A 167 17.57 6.08 3.53
C ALA A 167 18.98 5.88 2.94
N LEU A 168 19.81 5.06 3.60
CA LEU A 168 21.17 4.75 3.14
C LEU A 168 21.16 3.98 1.82
N TYR A 169 20.33 2.93 1.70
CA TYR A 169 20.23 2.14 0.48
C TYR A 169 19.60 2.92 -0.68
N ASN A 170 18.66 3.83 -0.40
CA ASN A 170 18.10 4.70 -1.43
C ASN A 170 19.16 5.66 -2.02
N GLU A 171 20.03 6.24 -1.17
CA GLU A 171 21.14 7.08 -1.63
C GLU A 171 22.14 6.30 -2.51
N ASP A 172 22.34 5.01 -2.21
CA ASP A 172 23.26 4.15 -2.95
C ASP A 172 22.59 3.42 -4.15
N GLY A 173 21.28 3.62 -4.36
CA GLY A 173 20.51 2.99 -5.45
C GLY A 173 20.30 1.47 -5.29
N GLU A 174 20.38 0.96 -4.07
CA GLU A 174 20.30 -0.47 -3.73
C GLU A 174 18.84 -0.96 -3.63
N THR A 175 18.10 -0.85 -4.73
CA THR A 175 16.65 -1.17 -4.80
C THR A 175 16.32 -2.57 -4.29
N LYS A 176 17.16 -3.57 -4.55
CA LYS A 176 16.92 -4.95 -4.08
C LYS A 176 17.00 -5.07 -2.56
N LYS A 177 17.96 -4.40 -1.93
CA LYS A 177 18.05 -4.37 -0.46
C LYS A 177 16.89 -3.60 0.17
N MET A 178 16.44 -2.53 -0.48
CA MET A 178 15.23 -1.82 -0.05
C MET A 178 14.01 -2.72 -0.12
N LEU A 179 13.89 -3.54 -1.15
CA LEU A 179 12.80 -4.52 -1.28
C LEU A 179 12.76 -5.46 -0.06
N GLU A 180 13.90 -6.09 0.26
CA GLU A 180 14.01 -7.00 1.42
C GLU A 180 13.59 -6.33 2.74
N LEU A 181 14.00 -5.05 2.93
CA LEU A 181 13.60 -4.30 4.11
C LEU A 181 12.10 -3.97 4.15
N TYR A 182 11.48 -3.65 3.02
CA TYR A 182 10.04 -3.40 2.97
C TYR A 182 9.23 -4.67 3.19
N GLU A 183 9.67 -5.83 2.67
CA GLU A 183 9.05 -7.12 2.96
C GLU A 183 9.05 -7.43 4.47
N GLU A 184 10.13 -7.12 5.17
CA GLU A 184 10.20 -7.26 6.62
C GLU A 184 9.33 -6.21 7.35
N LEU A 185 9.35 -4.96 6.88
CA LEU A 185 8.60 -3.88 7.49
C LEU A 185 7.09 -4.14 7.49
N VAL A 186 6.54 -4.72 6.43
CA VAL A 186 5.11 -5.04 6.40
C VAL A 186 4.73 -6.17 7.37
N ILE A 187 5.70 -7.00 7.76
CA ILE A 187 5.51 -8.04 8.77
C ILE A 187 5.61 -7.45 10.19
N PHE A 188 6.69 -6.73 10.48
CA PHE A 188 6.95 -6.23 11.84
C PHE A 188 6.22 -4.93 12.17
N HIS A 189 5.95 -4.10 11.18
CA HIS A 189 5.35 -2.78 11.30
C HIS A 189 4.31 -2.54 10.19
N PRO A 190 3.17 -3.27 10.17
CA PRO A 190 2.18 -3.24 9.09
C PRO A 190 1.48 -1.90 8.99
N LYS A 191 2.14 -0.93 8.37
CA LYS A 191 1.61 0.42 8.11
C LYS A 191 1.37 0.62 6.63
N LYS A 192 0.33 1.35 6.27
CA LYS A 192 -0.01 1.73 4.89
C LYS A 192 1.20 2.13 4.07
N LYS A 193 2.03 3.04 4.60
CA LYS A 193 3.20 3.58 3.89
C LYS A 193 4.16 2.48 3.41
N TYR A 194 4.32 1.40 4.16
CA TYR A 194 5.22 0.32 3.80
C TYR A 194 4.63 -0.60 2.73
N TRP A 195 3.35 -0.91 2.80
CA TRP A 195 2.65 -1.66 1.77
C TRP A 195 2.65 -0.93 0.42
N THR A 196 2.40 0.39 0.43
CA THR A 196 2.40 1.18 -0.79
C THR A 196 3.80 1.34 -1.39
N GLN A 197 4.84 1.49 -0.55
CA GLN A 197 6.23 1.51 -1.01
C GLN A 197 6.67 0.14 -1.55
N LEU A 198 6.31 -0.94 -0.87
CA LEU A 198 6.58 -2.31 -1.33
C LEU A 198 5.96 -2.55 -2.70
N SER A 199 4.68 -2.21 -2.88
CA SER A 199 4.03 -2.29 -4.19
C SER A 199 4.74 -1.43 -5.25
N GLY A 200 5.20 -0.22 -4.89
CA GLY A 200 5.96 0.66 -5.76
C GLY A 200 7.26 0.02 -6.27
N ILE A 201 8.06 -0.52 -5.35
CA ILE A 201 9.34 -1.19 -5.67
C ILE A 201 9.13 -2.43 -6.54
N TYR A 202 8.11 -3.24 -6.24
CA TYR A 202 7.77 -4.37 -7.11
C TYR A 202 7.41 -3.92 -8.52
N GLY A 203 6.72 -2.78 -8.66
CA GLY A 203 6.42 -2.17 -9.96
C GLY A 203 7.68 -1.72 -10.70
N GLU A 204 8.64 -1.07 -10.04
CA GLU A 204 9.94 -0.68 -10.61
C GLU A 204 10.74 -1.90 -11.10
N LEU A 205 10.69 -2.98 -10.34
CA LEU A 205 11.34 -4.25 -10.67
C LEU A 205 10.53 -5.10 -11.67
N LYS A 206 9.40 -4.59 -12.18
CA LYS A 206 8.49 -5.28 -13.12
C LYS A 206 7.94 -6.61 -12.60
N GLN A 207 7.78 -6.72 -11.30
CA GLN A 207 7.21 -7.87 -10.60
C GLN A 207 5.70 -7.66 -10.38
N GLU A 208 4.91 -7.62 -11.46
CA GLU A 208 3.50 -7.22 -11.42
C GLU A 208 2.64 -8.06 -10.46
N SER A 209 2.89 -9.36 -10.37
CA SER A 209 2.15 -10.24 -9.44
C SER A 209 2.39 -9.84 -7.98
N ASN A 210 3.64 -9.60 -7.60
CA ASN A 210 4.00 -9.19 -6.24
C ASN A 210 3.50 -7.76 -5.95
N GLN A 211 3.55 -6.88 -6.96
CA GLN A 211 2.98 -5.53 -6.88
C GLN A 211 1.49 -5.57 -6.54
N LEU A 212 0.74 -6.42 -7.24
CA LEU A 212 -0.69 -6.63 -7.01
C LEU A 212 -0.92 -7.17 -5.59
N THR A 213 -0.22 -8.25 -5.22
CA THR A 213 -0.36 -8.89 -3.90
C THR A 213 -0.12 -7.89 -2.75
N ALA A 214 0.90 -7.04 -2.86
CA ALA A 214 1.19 -6.05 -1.83
C ALA A 214 0.07 -5.00 -1.70
N LEU A 215 -0.53 -4.58 -2.82
CA LEU A 215 -1.60 -3.60 -2.80
C LEU A 215 -2.95 -4.21 -2.40
N GLU A 216 -3.23 -5.47 -2.79
CA GLU A 216 -4.39 -6.24 -2.27
C GLU A 216 -4.29 -6.42 -0.76
N ALA A 217 -3.12 -6.80 -0.23
CA ALA A 217 -2.91 -6.94 1.21
C ALA A 217 -3.16 -5.63 1.98
N ALA A 218 -2.79 -4.49 1.39
CA ALA A 218 -3.11 -3.18 1.97
C ALA A 218 -4.62 -2.87 1.92
N PHE A 219 -5.30 -3.27 0.85
CA PHE A 219 -6.74 -3.11 0.71
C PHE A 219 -7.50 -4.00 1.71
N ASP A 220 -7.13 -5.27 1.84
CA ASP A 220 -7.78 -6.22 2.76
C ASP A 220 -7.62 -5.83 4.23
N GLN A 221 -6.57 -5.08 4.57
CA GLN A 221 -6.35 -4.49 5.90
C GLN A 221 -7.00 -3.10 6.06
N GLU A 222 -7.82 -2.66 5.10
CA GLU A 222 -8.50 -1.35 5.09
C GLU A 222 -7.54 -0.15 5.23
N LEU A 223 -6.29 -0.30 4.77
CA LEU A 223 -5.26 0.74 4.87
C LEU A 223 -5.33 1.77 3.74
N LEU A 224 -6.02 1.48 2.62
CA LEU A 224 -6.09 2.39 1.48
C LEU A 224 -7.12 3.50 1.75
N ASP A 225 -6.74 4.75 1.50
CA ASP A 225 -7.60 5.93 1.73
C ASP A 225 -7.52 6.99 0.62
N LYS A 226 -6.77 6.70 -0.48
CA LYS A 226 -6.57 7.65 -1.58
C LYS A 226 -7.08 7.10 -2.91
N LYS A 227 -7.72 7.96 -3.66
CA LYS A 227 -8.23 7.65 -5.01
C LYS A 227 -7.23 6.94 -5.91
N ASN A 228 -5.98 7.40 -5.93
CA ASN A 228 -4.95 6.82 -6.79
C ASN A 228 -4.58 5.39 -6.42
N GLU A 229 -4.70 5.01 -5.15
CA GLU A 229 -4.45 3.65 -4.66
C GLU A 229 -5.54 2.69 -5.16
N TYR A 230 -6.81 3.07 -5.04
CA TYR A 230 -7.94 2.31 -5.59
C TYR A 230 -7.86 2.18 -7.10
N THR A 231 -7.49 3.27 -7.79
CA THR A 231 -7.34 3.27 -9.25
C THR A 231 -6.19 2.35 -9.68
N ALA A 232 -5.06 2.39 -8.98
CA ALA A 232 -3.91 1.52 -9.26
C ALA A 232 -4.26 0.04 -9.03
N LEU A 233 -4.90 -0.28 -7.91
CA LEU A 233 -5.33 -1.64 -7.59
C LEU A 233 -6.34 -2.16 -8.63
N TYR A 234 -7.33 -1.33 -9.01
CA TYR A 234 -8.25 -1.66 -10.09
C TYR A 234 -7.51 -2.01 -11.39
N GLN A 235 -6.55 -1.18 -11.79
CA GLN A 235 -5.80 -1.40 -13.03
C GLN A 235 -4.93 -2.67 -12.99
N LEU A 236 -4.31 -2.96 -11.85
CA LEU A 236 -3.54 -4.18 -11.63
C LEU A 236 -4.44 -5.41 -11.72
N LEU A 237 -5.59 -5.39 -11.08
CA LEU A 237 -6.57 -6.48 -11.12
C LEU A 237 -7.13 -6.70 -12.53
N MET A 238 -7.41 -5.63 -13.27
CA MET A 238 -7.86 -5.74 -14.67
C MET A 238 -6.78 -6.37 -15.56
N ARG A 239 -5.50 -6.04 -15.38
CA ARG A 239 -4.40 -6.67 -16.10
C ARG A 239 -4.18 -8.13 -15.70
N ALA A 240 -4.46 -8.47 -14.45
CA ALA A 240 -4.43 -9.84 -13.93
C ALA A 240 -5.69 -10.66 -14.30
N GLU A 241 -6.52 -10.15 -15.22
CA GLU A 241 -7.76 -10.80 -15.67
C GLU A 241 -8.75 -11.12 -14.53
N ALA A 242 -8.76 -10.28 -13.49
CA ALA A 242 -9.64 -10.38 -12.33
C ALA A 242 -10.69 -9.24 -12.29
N PRO A 243 -11.54 -9.06 -13.32
CA PRO A 243 -12.43 -7.91 -13.44
C PRO A 243 -13.47 -7.81 -12.32
N TYR A 244 -13.94 -8.93 -11.79
CA TYR A 244 -14.86 -8.96 -10.65
C TYR A 244 -14.24 -8.33 -9.39
N LYS A 245 -13.02 -8.71 -9.06
CA LYS A 245 -12.29 -8.10 -7.94
C LYS A 245 -12.03 -6.61 -8.19
N ALA A 246 -11.63 -6.25 -9.42
CA ALA A 246 -11.41 -4.87 -9.81
C ALA A 246 -12.67 -4.01 -9.60
N ALA A 247 -13.82 -4.49 -10.04
CA ALA A 247 -15.09 -3.82 -9.85
C ALA A 247 -15.43 -3.67 -8.37
N LYS A 248 -15.26 -4.72 -7.55
CA LYS A 248 -15.49 -4.66 -6.10
C LYS A 248 -14.61 -3.61 -5.40
N VAL A 249 -13.33 -3.53 -5.75
CA VAL A 249 -12.40 -2.53 -5.20
C VAL A 249 -12.86 -1.11 -5.55
N MET A 250 -13.25 -0.88 -6.81
CA MET A 250 -13.72 0.44 -7.25
C MET A 250 -15.06 0.80 -6.58
N ASP A 251 -15.99 -0.15 -6.49
CA ASP A 251 -17.28 0.02 -5.83
C ASP A 251 -17.12 0.39 -4.36
N TYR A 252 -16.23 -0.33 -3.64
CA TYR A 252 -15.88 -0.02 -2.26
C TYR A 252 -15.31 1.39 -2.12
N GLY A 253 -14.39 1.76 -3.00
CA GLY A 253 -13.78 3.09 -3.00
C GLY A 253 -14.79 4.22 -3.22
N ILE A 254 -15.76 4.03 -4.12
CA ILE A 254 -16.82 5.00 -4.39
C ILE A 254 -17.80 5.08 -3.21
N LYS A 255 -18.30 3.93 -2.72
CA LYS A 255 -19.27 3.87 -1.62
C LYS A 255 -18.75 4.48 -0.32
N ASN A 256 -17.45 4.36 -0.05
CA ASN A 256 -16.82 4.91 1.15
C ASN A 256 -16.24 6.33 0.94
N GLY A 257 -16.46 6.94 -0.23
CA GLY A 257 -16.05 8.32 -0.52
C GLY A 257 -14.55 8.53 -0.79
N PHE A 258 -13.76 7.46 -0.88
CA PHE A 258 -12.33 7.54 -1.26
C PHE A 258 -12.15 7.88 -2.73
N VAL A 259 -13.10 7.47 -3.57
CA VAL A 259 -13.14 7.74 -5.01
C VAL A 259 -14.43 8.49 -5.33
N LYS A 260 -14.33 9.56 -6.12
CA LYS A 260 -15.52 10.31 -6.56
C LYS A 260 -16.34 9.50 -7.57
N ASP A 261 -17.66 9.63 -7.51
CA ASP A 261 -18.62 9.06 -8.47
C ASP A 261 -18.73 9.89 -9.77
N ASP A 262 -17.59 10.33 -10.29
CA ASP A 262 -17.54 11.06 -11.56
C ASP A 262 -17.63 10.09 -12.77
N GLU A 263 -17.81 10.64 -13.96
CA GLU A 263 -17.89 9.88 -15.22
C GLU A 263 -16.80 8.84 -15.36
N LYS A 264 -15.53 9.24 -15.08
CA LYS A 264 -14.35 8.39 -15.26
C LYS A 264 -14.39 7.16 -14.37
N HIS A 265 -14.69 7.34 -13.09
CA HIS A 265 -14.65 6.23 -12.12
C HIS A 265 -15.90 5.35 -12.23
N LEU A 266 -17.06 5.93 -12.53
CA LEU A 266 -18.27 5.16 -12.87
C LEU A 266 -18.04 4.31 -14.13
N LYS A 267 -17.38 4.86 -15.16
CA LYS A 267 -16.99 4.09 -16.35
C LYS A 267 -16.08 2.92 -15.99
N MET A 268 -15.06 3.14 -15.16
CA MET A 268 -14.16 2.06 -14.70
C MET A 268 -14.94 0.98 -13.95
N LEU A 269 -15.82 1.37 -13.04
CA LEU A 269 -16.66 0.46 -12.27
C LEU A 269 -17.56 -0.37 -13.19
N ALA A 270 -18.29 0.28 -14.10
CA ALA A 270 -19.17 -0.38 -15.06
C ALA A 270 -18.39 -1.33 -15.99
N GLN A 271 -17.20 -0.94 -16.47
CA GLN A 271 -16.34 -1.80 -17.28
C GLN A 271 -15.87 -3.03 -16.51
N GLY A 272 -15.51 -2.88 -15.23
CA GLY A 272 -15.16 -4.01 -14.38
C GLY A 272 -16.29 -5.03 -14.26
N TRP A 273 -17.49 -4.58 -13.95
CA TRP A 273 -18.67 -5.46 -13.87
C TRP A 273 -19.04 -6.07 -15.23
N HIS A 274 -18.95 -5.30 -16.31
CA HIS A 274 -19.23 -5.80 -17.66
C HIS A 274 -18.24 -6.91 -18.07
N MET A 275 -16.92 -6.70 -17.83
CA MET A 275 -15.92 -7.73 -18.12
C MET A 275 -16.05 -8.96 -17.21
N ALA A 276 -16.60 -8.79 -16.01
CA ALA A 276 -16.95 -9.87 -15.11
C ALA A 276 -18.25 -10.60 -15.53
N GLN A 277 -18.89 -10.19 -16.62
CA GLN A 277 -20.21 -10.70 -17.12
C GLN A 277 -21.37 -10.40 -16.16
N GLU A 278 -21.21 -9.47 -15.24
CA GLU A 278 -22.25 -9.00 -14.32
C GLU A 278 -23.05 -7.86 -14.97
N LEU A 279 -23.76 -8.19 -16.05
CA LEU A 279 -24.41 -7.20 -16.91
C LEU A 279 -25.53 -6.43 -16.19
N GLU A 280 -26.29 -7.08 -15.32
CA GLU A 280 -27.36 -6.46 -14.53
C GLU A 280 -26.82 -5.39 -13.56
N ILE A 281 -25.59 -5.59 -13.06
CA ILE A 281 -24.91 -4.61 -12.20
C ILE A 281 -24.27 -3.49 -13.02
N ALA A 282 -23.68 -3.83 -14.18
CA ALA A 282 -22.99 -2.88 -15.04
C ALA A 282 -23.93 -1.85 -15.67
N GLU A 283 -25.13 -2.27 -16.06
CA GLU A 283 -26.12 -1.46 -16.79
C GLU A 283 -26.46 -0.14 -16.07
N PRO A 284 -26.99 -0.13 -14.84
CA PRO A 284 -27.38 1.11 -14.16
C PRO A 284 -26.19 2.05 -13.93
N ILE A 285 -24.99 1.49 -13.80
CA ILE A 285 -23.76 2.27 -13.61
C ILE A 285 -23.36 2.94 -14.93
N TYR A 286 -23.46 2.22 -16.06
CA TYR A 286 -23.26 2.84 -17.38
C TYR A 286 -24.29 3.93 -17.66
N GLU A 287 -25.57 3.74 -17.27
CA GLU A 287 -26.58 4.79 -17.41
C GLU A 287 -26.20 6.06 -16.62
N GLN A 288 -25.77 5.89 -15.37
CA GLN A 288 -25.32 7.02 -14.56
C GLN A 288 -24.10 7.73 -15.18
N ALA A 289 -23.11 6.95 -15.63
CA ALA A 289 -21.93 7.49 -16.30
C ALA A 289 -22.29 8.20 -17.61
N ALA A 290 -23.16 7.62 -18.42
CA ALA A 290 -23.59 8.20 -19.70
C ALA A 290 -24.34 9.53 -19.53
N LYS A 291 -25.13 9.68 -18.47
CA LYS A 291 -25.81 10.96 -18.15
C LYS A 291 -24.82 12.07 -17.81
N LYS A 292 -23.67 11.72 -17.21
CA LYS A 292 -22.59 12.67 -16.87
C LYS A 292 -21.64 12.94 -18.05
N SER A 293 -21.69 12.11 -19.12
CA SER A 293 -20.75 12.18 -20.25
C SER A 293 -21.27 13.04 -21.39
N GLU A 294 -20.36 13.81 -21.99
CA GLU A 294 -20.58 14.49 -23.26
C GLU A 294 -20.21 13.64 -24.49
N GLU A 295 -19.68 12.45 -24.28
CA GLU A 295 -19.21 11.53 -25.33
C GLU A 295 -20.16 10.38 -25.55
N GLY A 296 -20.21 9.88 -26.79
CA GLY A 296 -21.10 8.78 -27.18
C GLY A 296 -20.65 7.38 -26.75
N GLU A 297 -19.39 7.25 -26.31
CA GLU A 297 -18.76 5.95 -26.03
C GLU A 297 -19.50 5.11 -24.98
N LEU A 298 -19.99 5.73 -23.91
CA LEU A 298 -20.74 5.04 -22.85
C LEU A 298 -22.08 4.50 -23.32
N TYR A 299 -22.73 5.20 -24.26
CA TYR A 299 -23.95 4.71 -24.90
C TYR A 299 -23.69 3.49 -25.80
N VAL A 300 -22.49 3.38 -26.37
CA VAL A 300 -22.11 2.19 -27.14
C VAL A 300 -21.99 0.97 -26.23
N PHE A 301 -21.32 1.09 -25.07
CA PHE A 301 -21.23 -0.01 -24.10
C PHE A 301 -22.60 -0.42 -23.58
N LEU A 302 -23.47 0.56 -23.27
CA LEU A 302 -24.83 0.29 -22.85
C LEU A 302 -25.66 -0.41 -23.95
N GLY A 303 -25.50 0.03 -25.20
CA GLY A 303 -26.12 -0.60 -26.35
C GLY A 303 -25.67 -2.05 -26.58
N GLN A 304 -24.40 -2.36 -26.28
CA GLN A 304 -23.88 -3.73 -26.30
C GLN A 304 -24.55 -4.61 -25.23
N ILE A 305 -24.74 -4.08 -24.03
CA ILE A 305 -25.47 -4.80 -22.97
C ILE A 305 -26.89 -5.08 -23.38
N TYR A 306 -27.62 -4.10 -23.92
CA TYR A 306 -28.96 -4.30 -24.38
C TYR A 306 -29.06 -5.32 -25.53
N LEU A 307 -28.10 -5.32 -26.45
CA LEU A 307 -28.03 -6.34 -27.50
C LEU A 307 -27.77 -7.74 -26.91
N ALA A 308 -26.84 -7.87 -25.98
CA ALA A 308 -26.49 -9.13 -25.32
C ALA A 308 -27.63 -9.70 -24.45
N THR A 309 -28.59 -8.86 -24.07
CA THR A 309 -29.76 -9.23 -23.26
C THR A 309 -31.07 -9.20 -24.07
N ASP A 310 -30.99 -9.28 -25.41
CA ASP A 310 -32.09 -9.34 -26.37
C ASP A 310 -33.08 -8.16 -26.31
N ARG A 311 -32.64 -7.04 -25.71
CA ARG A 311 -33.45 -5.80 -25.64
C ARG A 311 -33.17 -4.89 -26.85
N TYR A 312 -33.55 -5.38 -28.03
CA TYR A 312 -33.16 -4.82 -29.33
C TYR A 312 -33.61 -3.38 -29.55
N ASP A 313 -34.83 -3.00 -29.11
CA ASP A 313 -35.33 -1.62 -29.26
C ASP A 313 -34.49 -0.63 -28.43
N LEU A 314 -34.14 -1.01 -27.20
CA LEU A 314 -33.29 -0.22 -26.33
C LEU A 314 -31.87 -0.15 -26.91
N ALA A 315 -31.33 -1.25 -27.40
CA ALA A 315 -30.03 -1.30 -28.05
C ALA A 315 -29.96 -0.33 -29.25
N LYS A 316 -30.96 -0.40 -30.14
CA LYS A 316 -31.05 0.46 -31.35
C LYS A 316 -31.12 1.95 -30.96
N LYS A 317 -31.97 2.30 -30.00
CA LYS A 317 -32.14 3.66 -29.51
C LYS A 317 -30.85 4.18 -28.92
N THR A 318 -30.22 3.40 -28.03
CA THR A 318 -29.03 3.78 -27.29
C THR A 318 -27.82 3.93 -28.21
N LEU A 319 -27.61 3.00 -29.14
CA LEU A 319 -26.53 3.09 -30.12
C LEU A 319 -26.67 4.32 -31.04
N LYS A 320 -27.91 4.67 -31.45
CA LYS A 320 -28.18 5.89 -32.22
C LYS A 320 -27.88 7.15 -31.42
N GLU A 321 -28.18 7.20 -30.11
CA GLU A 321 -27.81 8.32 -29.26
C GLU A 321 -26.29 8.43 -29.12
N GLY A 322 -25.58 7.29 -29.03
CA GLY A 322 -24.11 7.28 -29.07
C GLY A 322 -23.53 7.91 -30.34
N LEU A 323 -24.08 7.55 -31.51
CA LEU A 323 -23.70 8.18 -32.80
C LEU A 323 -23.98 9.68 -32.82
N LYS A 324 -25.15 10.11 -32.31
CA LYS A 324 -25.56 11.51 -32.26
C LYS A 324 -24.66 12.35 -31.36
N LYS A 325 -24.31 11.86 -30.19
CA LYS A 325 -23.34 12.52 -29.29
C LYS A 325 -21.95 12.63 -29.91
N GLY A 326 -21.56 11.67 -30.72
CA GLY A 326 -20.27 11.66 -31.40
C GLY A 326 -19.08 11.43 -30.46
N LYS A 327 -17.92 11.91 -30.84
CA LYS A 327 -16.62 11.69 -30.15
C LYS A 327 -16.33 10.21 -29.89
N LEU A 328 -16.78 9.33 -30.82
CA LEU A 328 -16.57 7.90 -30.76
C LEU A 328 -15.16 7.52 -31.18
N LYS A 329 -14.55 6.58 -30.48
CA LYS A 329 -13.24 6.00 -30.87
C LYS A 329 -13.38 5.10 -32.09
N ASP A 330 -14.50 4.39 -32.20
CA ASP A 330 -14.76 3.43 -33.24
C ASP A 330 -16.23 3.49 -33.74
N PRO A 331 -16.54 4.46 -34.63
CA PRO A 331 -17.87 4.60 -35.19
C PRO A 331 -18.23 3.44 -36.14
N VAL A 332 -17.25 2.67 -36.63
CA VAL A 332 -17.46 1.49 -37.48
C VAL A 332 -18.15 0.39 -36.69
N THR A 333 -17.61 0.08 -35.51
CA THR A 333 -18.20 -0.91 -34.59
C THR A 333 -19.66 -0.57 -34.25
N VAL A 334 -19.99 0.72 -34.06
CA VAL A 334 -21.37 1.11 -33.73
C VAL A 334 -22.34 0.80 -34.87
N ASN A 335 -21.93 1.01 -36.13
CA ASN A 335 -22.71 0.66 -37.27
C ASN A 335 -22.85 -0.87 -37.45
N ILE A 336 -21.82 -1.65 -37.14
CA ILE A 336 -21.92 -3.12 -37.09
C ILE A 336 -22.94 -3.57 -36.05
N LEU A 337 -22.90 -3.00 -34.84
CA LEU A 337 -23.85 -3.32 -33.77
C LEU A 337 -25.30 -2.94 -34.16
N LEU A 338 -25.51 -1.78 -34.79
CA LEU A 338 -26.82 -1.39 -35.31
C LEU A 338 -27.32 -2.34 -36.41
N GLY A 339 -26.42 -2.81 -37.27
CA GLY A 339 -26.71 -3.85 -38.26
C GLY A 339 -27.13 -5.15 -37.59
N GLN A 340 -26.42 -5.61 -36.57
CA GLN A 340 -26.77 -6.81 -35.79
C GLN A 340 -28.13 -6.67 -35.12
N VAL A 341 -28.37 -5.56 -34.42
CA VAL A 341 -29.68 -5.30 -33.81
C VAL A 341 -30.81 -5.32 -34.84
N SER A 342 -30.59 -4.71 -36.02
CA SER A 342 -31.61 -4.70 -37.09
C SER A 342 -31.83 -6.10 -37.70
N TYR A 343 -30.78 -6.92 -37.78
CA TYR A 343 -30.85 -8.31 -38.18
C TYR A 343 -31.72 -9.14 -37.21
N GLU A 344 -31.46 -9.03 -35.90
CA GLU A 344 -32.24 -9.74 -34.88
C GLU A 344 -33.72 -9.31 -34.87
N GLN A 345 -33.98 -8.06 -35.20
CA GLN A 345 -35.36 -7.55 -35.41
C GLN A 345 -35.96 -7.98 -36.77
N GLN A 346 -35.28 -8.80 -37.55
CA GLN A 346 -35.67 -9.22 -38.91
C GLN A 346 -35.85 -8.04 -39.90
N ASN A 347 -35.32 -6.88 -39.58
CA ASN A 347 -35.25 -5.73 -40.50
C ASN A 347 -33.97 -5.80 -41.33
N PHE A 348 -34.01 -6.66 -42.36
CA PHE A 348 -32.84 -6.95 -43.19
C PHE A 348 -32.41 -5.77 -44.09
N GLU A 349 -33.32 -4.87 -44.40
CA GLU A 349 -33.04 -3.66 -45.18
C GLU A 349 -32.16 -2.71 -44.36
N ASP A 350 -32.61 -2.36 -43.15
CA ASP A 350 -31.82 -1.55 -42.22
C ASP A 350 -30.49 -2.20 -41.87
N ALA A 351 -30.48 -3.53 -41.61
CA ALA A 351 -29.26 -4.26 -41.31
C ALA A 351 -28.23 -4.15 -42.45
N THR A 352 -28.66 -4.37 -43.69
CA THR A 352 -27.82 -4.20 -44.89
C THR A 352 -27.25 -2.80 -44.99
N LYS A 353 -28.08 -1.78 -44.77
CA LYS A 353 -27.68 -0.37 -44.78
C LYS A 353 -26.61 -0.07 -43.73
N PHE A 354 -26.78 -0.54 -42.51
CA PHE A 354 -25.80 -0.30 -41.44
C PHE A 354 -24.47 -1.01 -41.69
N PHE A 355 -24.48 -2.27 -42.19
CA PHE A 355 -23.23 -2.96 -42.50
C PHE A 355 -22.49 -2.31 -43.67
N ARG A 356 -23.18 -1.81 -44.69
CA ARG A 356 -22.53 -1.02 -45.77
C ARG A 356 -21.96 0.30 -45.24
N THR A 357 -22.71 1.02 -44.40
CA THR A 357 -22.22 2.24 -43.73
C THR A 357 -20.98 1.94 -42.90
N ALA A 358 -20.90 0.80 -42.22
CA ALA A 358 -19.70 0.37 -41.49
C ALA A 358 -18.48 0.23 -42.42
N LEU A 359 -18.69 -0.39 -43.60
CA LEU A 359 -17.64 -0.55 -44.62
C LEU A 359 -17.13 0.81 -45.17
N ASP A 360 -18.05 1.72 -45.44
CA ASP A 360 -17.75 3.06 -45.97
C ASP A 360 -16.96 3.92 -44.94
N ARG A 361 -17.19 3.67 -43.65
CA ARG A 361 -16.58 4.42 -42.55
C ARG A 361 -15.29 3.83 -41.99
N LEU A 362 -14.70 2.82 -42.61
CA LEU A 362 -13.43 2.22 -42.15
C LEU A 362 -12.28 3.24 -42.09
N THR A 363 -12.32 4.27 -42.93
CA THR A 363 -11.34 5.36 -42.95
C THR A 363 -11.50 6.35 -41.79
N ASP A 364 -12.64 6.35 -41.09
CA ASP A 364 -12.90 7.24 -39.95
C ASP A 364 -12.18 6.83 -38.68
N LEU A 365 -11.55 5.66 -38.66
CA LEU A 365 -10.82 5.16 -37.50
C LEU A 365 -9.59 6.01 -37.20
N LYS A 366 -9.48 6.48 -35.96
CA LYS A 366 -8.40 7.36 -35.50
C LYS A 366 -7.37 6.58 -34.66
N ILE A 367 -6.56 5.76 -35.30
CA ILE A 367 -5.46 5.01 -34.67
C ILE A 367 -4.14 5.56 -35.22
N LYS A 368 -3.25 6.02 -34.34
CA LYS A 368 -1.97 6.66 -34.72
C LYS A 368 -0.97 5.64 -35.32
N ASP A 369 -0.94 4.44 -34.78
CA ASP A 369 -0.07 3.37 -35.30
C ASP A 369 -0.67 2.79 -36.58
N LYS A 370 0.06 2.94 -37.69
CA LYS A 370 -0.39 2.53 -39.03
C LYS A 370 -0.66 1.02 -39.12
N LYS A 371 0.22 0.19 -38.55
CA LYS A 371 0.10 -1.27 -38.58
C LYS A 371 -1.10 -1.74 -37.77
N LEU A 372 -1.34 -1.11 -36.62
CA LEU A 372 -2.48 -1.38 -35.78
C LEU A 372 -3.78 -0.92 -36.44
N LEU A 373 -3.77 0.23 -37.13
CA LEU A 373 -4.90 0.74 -37.91
C LEU A 373 -5.29 -0.24 -39.03
N GLU A 374 -4.34 -0.68 -39.85
CA GLU A 374 -4.56 -1.65 -40.93
C GLU A 374 -5.16 -2.94 -40.37
N LYS A 375 -4.55 -3.51 -39.33
CA LYS A 375 -5.07 -4.72 -38.66
C LYS A 375 -6.51 -4.53 -38.15
N ARG A 376 -6.83 -3.37 -37.57
CA ARG A 376 -8.17 -3.07 -37.07
C ARG A 376 -9.16 -2.93 -38.21
N GLN A 377 -8.80 -2.21 -39.29
CA GLN A 377 -9.63 -2.05 -40.48
C GLN A 377 -9.94 -3.39 -41.13
N ASP A 378 -8.95 -4.28 -41.29
CA ASP A 378 -9.15 -5.62 -41.90
C ASP A 378 -10.10 -6.48 -41.04
N LYS A 379 -9.93 -6.44 -39.71
CA LYS A 379 -10.84 -7.15 -38.80
C LYS A 379 -12.27 -6.66 -38.92
N LEU A 380 -12.51 -5.37 -38.89
CA LEU A 380 -13.85 -4.78 -38.96
C LEU A 380 -14.46 -4.95 -40.36
N ARG A 381 -13.65 -4.85 -41.42
CA ARG A 381 -14.08 -5.14 -42.80
C ARG A 381 -14.58 -6.58 -42.91
N SER A 382 -13.78 -7.54 -42.46
CA SER A 382 -14.17 -8.95 -42.47
C SER A 382 -15.45 -9.20 -41.69
N GLN A 383 -15.58 -8.60 -40.50
CA GLN A 383 -16.78 -8.74 -39.67
C GLN A 383 -18.02 -8.15 -40.36
N ALA A 384 -17.92 -6.94 -40.92
CA ALA A 384 -19.05 -6.30 -41.62
C ALA A 384 -19.45 -7.05 -42.88
N LEU A 385 -18.50 -7.55 -43.68
CA LEU A 385 -18.78 -8.37 -44.87
C LEU A 385 -19.46 -9.68 -44.52
N THR A 386 -18.99 -10.36 -43.48
CA THR A 386 -19.59 -11.60 -43.00
C THR A 386 -21.07 -11.41 -42.65
N TRP A 387 -21.34 -10.39 -41.82
CA TRP A 387 -22.71 -10.06 -41.44
C TRP A 387 -23.57 -9.62 -42.62
N LEU A 388 -23.04 -8.83 -43.55
CA LEU A 388 -23.72 -8.39 -44.75
C LEU A 388 -24.15 -9.58 -45.61
N THR A 389 -23.21 -10.49 -45.89
CA THR A 389 -23.46 -11.71 -46.66
C THR A 389 -24.54 -12.59 -46.01
N TYR A 390 -24.46 -12.74 -44.69
CA TYR A 390 -25.41 -13.50 -43.90
C TYR A 390 -26.81 -12.88 -43.98
N THR A 391 -26.87 -11.57 -43.81
CA THR A 391 -28.13 -10.78 -43.87
C THR A 391 -28.80 -10.88 -45.26
N GLU A 392 -28.03 -10.74 -46.34
CA GLU A 392 -28.57 -10.82 -47.71
C GLU A 392 -29.07 -12.22 -48.03
N LYS A 393 -28.39 -13.27 -47.53
CA LYS A 393 -28.85 -14.66 -47.69
C LYS A 393 -30.15 -14.90 -46.96
N GLU A 394 -30.26 -14.43 -45.71
CA GLU A 394 -31.43 -14.61 -44.88
C GLU A 394 -32.64 -13.81 -45.41
N ALA A 395 -32.43 -12.58 -45.86
CA ALA A 395 -33.44 -11.76 -46.48
C ALA A 395 -34.05 -12.46 -47.73
N ARG A 396 -33.21 -13.08 -48.57
CA ARG A 396 -33.71 -13.86 -49.73
C ARG A 396 -34.49 -15.10 -49.29
N ARG A 397 -34.02 -15.81 -48.26
CA ARG A 397 -34.73 -16.96 -47.68
C ARG A 397 -36.11 -16.61 -47.20
N VAL A 398 -36.23 -15.55 -46.37
CA VAL A 398 -37.48 -15.09 -45.82
C VAL A 398 -38.46 -14.65 -46.92
N LYS A 399 -37.99 -13.86 -47.89
CA LYS A 399 -38.77 -13.44 -49.05
C LYS A 399 -39.33 -14.61 -49.85
N THR A 400 -38.50 -15.66 -50.08
CA THR A 400 -38.95 -16.85 -50.78
C THR A 400 -40.02 -17.62 -50.00
N LEU A 401 -39.88 -17.69 -48.69
CA LEU A 401 -40.88 -18.32 -47.82
C LEU A 401 -42.23 -17.56 -47.82
N GLU A 402 -42.14 -16.24 -47.77
CA GLU A 402 -43.35 -15.38 -47.84
C GLU A 402 -44.09 -15.53 -49.17
N LEU A 403 -43.38 -15.58 -50.30
CA LEU A 403 -44.00 -15.83 -51.59
C LEU A 403 -44.67 -17.21 -51.66
N ARG A 404 -43.99 -18.27 -51.22
CA ARG A 404 -44.58 -19.61 -51.16
C ARG A 404 -45.80 -19.69 -50.26
N ARG A 405 -45.81 -18.94 -49.15
CA ARG A 405 -46.95 -18.89 -48.24
C ARG A 405 -48.19 -18.24 -48.93
N LYS A 406 -47.93 -17.13 -49.63
CA LYS A 406 -49.00 -16.45 -50.40
C LYS A 406 -49.55 -17.34 -51.46
N ASP A 407 -48.69 -18.04 -52.23
CA ASP A 407 -49.18 -18.99 -53.28
C ASP A 407 -50.01 -20.11 -52.66
N LEU A 408 -49.76 -20.54 -51.43
CA LEU A 408 -50.56 -21.57 -50.74
C LEU A 408 -51.82 -21.02 -50.12
N GLU A 409 -51.90 -19.73 -49.81
CA GLU A 409 -53.13 -19.07 -49.32
C GLU A 409 -54.08 -18.71 -50.47
N GLU A 410 -53.61 -18.60 -51.72
CA GLU A 410 -54.34 -18.26 -52.91
C GLU A 410 -54.81 -19.54 -53.72
N SER A 411 -54.24 -20.72 -53.39
CA SER A 411 -54.63 -22.03 -54.02
C SER A 411 -55.67 -22.79 -53.19
#